data_6783adf1130f75a0a5415a0298b14a07
#
_entry.id   6783adf1130f75a0a5415a0298b14a07
#
_cell.length_a   1.000
_cell.length_b   1.000
_cell.length_c   1.000
_cell.angle_alpha   90.00
_cell.angle_beta   90.00
_cell.angle_gamma   90.00
#
_symmetry.space_group_name_H-M   'P 1'
#
loop_
_entity.id
_entity.type
_entity.pdbx_description
1 polymer ?
#
loop_
_entity_poly.entity_id
_entity_poly.type
_entity_poly.pdbx_seq_one_letter_code
_entity_poly.pdbx_strand_id
1 'polypeptide(L)'
;MLELRNINHQTGDFVLNNISFSVEDGEYFVLLGPSGAGKSVLLELIAGLTFADSGNISFNDKDYTDAPAWKRPFGLVFQDLALFPHLNVFENIAYSLKRIKINKKIIKQRVEERSEELEIAHLLSRKPDSLSGGEQQRVALARTLILKPSVLLLDEPLSAVDVSLQHELRALLRTINRSGVSIIHVTHSFEEALAMAQRVSIIEKGTLIHTGTTHEVFERPKSAFIANLSGHRNFFKVKVIKEPNSDLLRAETSTGNPIYCYGESSITEGFVLINHENIVLSMDKPDLSTRNNYHGIITDLHPCRYGFEITIDAGIQLHAQLTGESVQQFGLEQGSKIWACFKASSVTLID
;
A
#
# COMPACT_ATOMS: atom_id res chain seq x y z
N MET A 1 7.27 5.23 20.47
CA MET A 1 6.02 4.98 19.70
C MET A 1 5.39 6.31 19.27
N LEU A 2 5.02 6.46 18.01
CA LEU A 2 4.21 7.57 17.48
C LEU A 2 2.73 7.15 17.47
N GLU A 3 1.84 8.02 17.93
CA GLU A 3 0.41 7.74 17.97
C GLU A 3 -0.40 8.92 17.45
N LEU A 4 -1.37 8.63 16.58
CA LEU A 4 -2.39 9.55 16.10
C LEU A 4 -3.74 9.07 16.65
N ARG A 5 -4.52 9.99 17.24
CA ARG A 5 -5.85 9.70 17.77
C ARG A 5 -6.89 10.68 17.23
N ASN A 6 -7.89 10.13 16.54
CA ASN A 6 -9.07 10.85 16.06
C ASN A 6 -8.72 12.14 15.28
N ILE A 7 -7.69 12.08 14.43
CA ILE A 7 -7.28 13.22 13.63
C ILE A 7 -8.34 13.52 12.59
N ASN A 8 -8.82 14.77 12.60
CA ASN A 8 -9.69 15.34 11.59
C ASN A 8 -9.02 16.58 11.01
N HIS A 9 -9.11 16.75 9.71
CA HIS A 9 -8.56 17.91 9.02
C HIS A 9 -9.27 18.16 7.70
N GLN A 10 -9.63 19.42 7.44
CA GLN A 10 -10.25 19.85 6.20
C GLN A 10 -9.32 20.79 5.42
N THR A 11 -9.10 20.46 4.15
CA THR A 11 -8.35 21.32 3.21
C THR A 11 -9.16 21.47 1.93
N GLY A 12 -9.76 22.65 1.74
CA GLY A 12 -10.72 22.88 0.65
C GLY A 12 -11.91 21.92 0.75
N ASP A 13 -12.16 21.17 -0.30
CA ASP A 13 -13.24 20.17 -0.36
C ASP A 13 -12.82 18.79 0.18
N PHE A 14 -11.54 18.59 0.51
CA PHE A 14 -11.02 17.32 1.00
C PHE A 14 -11.03 17.27 2.52
N VAL A 15 -11.45 16.12 3.08
CA VAL A 15 -11.54 15.90 4.53
C VAL A 15 -10.81 14.61 4.91
N LEU A 16 -9.89 14.69 5.87
CA LEU A 16 -9.43 13.55 6.67
C LEU A 16 -10.39 13.38 7.85
N ASN A 17 -10.93 12.18 8.00
CA ASN A 17 -11.95 11.90 9.00
C ASN A 17 -11.52 10.78 9.94
N ASN A 18 -11.44 11.09 11.23
CA ASN A 18 -11.22 10.15 12.33
C ASN A 18 -10.02 9.23 12.13
N ILE A 19 -8.88 9.78 11.68
CA ILE A 19 -7.66 9.01 11.46
C ILE A 19 -7.01 8.65 12.79
N SER A 20 -6.87 7.34 13.05
CA SER A 20 -6.24 6.83 14.28
C SER A 20 -5.37 5.61 13.94
N PHE A 21 -4.09 5.68 14.28
CA PHE A 21 -3.13 4.57 14.20
C PHE A 21 -1.91 4.85 15.05
N SER A 22 -1.11 3.82 15.29
CA SER A 22 0.18 3.92 15.98
C SER A 22 1.30 3.36 15.11
N VAL A 23 2.52 3.83 15.34
CA VAL A 23 3.75 3.30 14.75
C VAL A 23 4.74 3.04 15.88
N GLU A 24 5.18 1.79 15.99
CA GLU A 24 6.11 1.36 17.03
C GLU A 24 7.53 1.89 16.77
N ASP A 25 8.36 1.89 17.80
CA ASP A 25 9.76 2.31 17.65
C ASP A 25 10.52 1.32 16.76
N GLY A 26 11.18 1.84 15.72
CA GLY A 26 11.89 1.05 14.73
C GLY A 26 10.98 0.32 13.72
N GLU A 27 9.67 0.58 13.72
CA GLU A 27 8.75 -0.01 12.77
C GLU A 27 8.87 0.61 11.37
N TYR A 28 8.77 -0.24 10.34
CA TYR A 28 8.53 0.19 8.95
C TYR A 28 7.02 0.10 8.66
N PHE A 29 6.35 1.23 8.74
CA PHE A 29 4.93 1.37 8.52
C PHE A 29 4.65 1.96 7.15
N VAL A 30 3.73 1.37 6.39
CA VAL A 30 3.33 1.89 5.07
C VAL A 30 1.89 2.39 5.12
N LEU A 31 1.68 3.60 4.63
CA LEU A 31 0.35 4.15 4.36
C LEU A 31 0.08 4.03 2.86
N LEU A 32 -0.80 3.12 2.50
CA LEU A 32 -1.14 2.79 1.12
C LEU A 32 -2.52 3.33 0.74
N GLY A 33 -2.68 3.85 -0.46
CA GLY A 33 -3.98 4.31 -0.95
C GLY A 33 -3.90 4.95 -2.33
N PRO A 34 -5.04 5.17 -3.00
CA PRO A 34 -5.07 5.81 -4.31
C PRO A 34 -4.58 7.26 -4.25
N SER A 35 -4.25 7.82 -5.41
CA SER A 35 -3.94 9.24 -5.51
C SER A 35 -5.13 10.08 -5.03
N GLY A 36 -4.87 11.16 -4.30
CA GLY A 36 -5.92 12.00 -3.70
C GLY A 36 -6.60 11.44 -2.44
N ALA A 37 -6.15 10.28 -1.90
CA ALA A 37 -6.73 9.72 -0.66
C ALA A 37 -6.36 10.50 0.63
N GLY A 38 -5.45 11.49 0.55
CA GLY A 38 -5.03 12.32 1.68
C GLY A 38 -3.72 11.90 2.34
N LYS A 39 -2.94 11.02 1.71
CA LYS A 39 -1.68 10.49 2.25
C LYS A 39 -0.65 11.58 2.56
N SER A 40 -0.37 12.46 1.58
CA SER A 40 0.60 13.57 1.74
C SER A 40 0.12 14.59 2.77
N VAL A 41 -1.18 14.90 2.78
CA VAL A 41 -1.80 15.78 3.80
C VAL A 41 -1.57 15.21 5.21
N LEU A 42 -1.77 13.90 5.37
CA LEU A 42 -1.53 13.24 6.66
C LEU A 42 -0.04 13.28 7.05
N LEU A 43 0.89 13.09 6.10
CA LEU A 43 2.32 13.27 6.38
C LEU A 43 2.67 14.70 6.80
N GLU A 44 2.07 15.71 6.15
CA GLU A 44 2.29 17.13 6.51
C GLU A 44 1.78 17.45 7.92
N LEU A 45 0.62 16.88 8.32
CA LEU A 45 0.10 16.97 9.68
C LEU A 45 1.07 16.33 10.69
N ILE A 46 1.58 15.12 10.41
CA ILE A 46 2.56 14.44 11.26
C ILE A 46 3.86 15.25 11.31
N ALA A 47 4.31 15.80 10.20
CA ALA A 47 5.51 16.62 10.15
C ALA A 47 5.36 17.98 10.87
N GLY A 48 4.13 18.45 11.12
CA GLY A 48 3.86 19.77 11.71
C GLY A 48 4.03 20.93 10.75
N LEU A 49 3.82 20.69 9.46
CA LEU A 49 3.75 21.72 8.40
C LEU A 49 2.34 22.32 8.32
N THR A 50 1.34 21.51 8.62
CA THR A 50 -0.06 21.89 8.81
C THR A 50 -0.53 21.37 10.16
N PHE A 51 -1.69 21.83 10.64
CA PHE A 51 -2.26 21.46 11.94
C PHE A 51 -3.62 20.80 11.76
N ALA A 52 -3.91 19.79 12.57
CA ALA A 52 -5.20 19.14 12.58
C ALA A 52 -6.29 20.06 13.15
N ASP A 53 -7.52 19.96 12.63
CA ASP A 53 -8.66 20.69 13.18
C ASP A 53 -9.11 20.10 14.53
N SER A 54 -8.90 18.78 14.72
CA SER A 54 -9.10 18.09 15.97
C SER A 54 -8.33 16.78 16.03
N GLY A 55 -8.22 16.19 17.21
CA GLY A 55 -7.46 14.97 17.47
C GLY A 55 -6.14 15.26 18.17
N ASN A 56 -5.30 14.23 18.30
CA ASN A 56 -4.03 14.34 19.01
C ASN A 56 -2.92 13.57 18.27
N ILE A 57 -1.73 14.17 18.21
CA ILE A 57 -0.49 13.55 17.71
C ILE A 57 0.51 13.53 18.87
N SER A 58 0.89 12.34 19.32
CA SER A 58 1.86 12.15 20.38
C SER A 58 3.03 11.26 19.94
N PHE A 59 4.20 11.51 20.52
CA PHE A 59 5.39 10.68 20.32
C PHE A 59 6.11 10.51 21.66
N ASN A 60 6.31 9.25 22.09
CA ASN A 60 6.89 8.89 23.39
C ASN A 60 6.22 9.67 24.54
N ASP A 61 4.88 9.57 24.63
CA ASP A 61 4.02 10.21 25.64
C ASP A 61 4.05 11.75 25.65
N LYS A 62 4.74 12.37 24.70
CA LYS A 62 4.77 13.81 24.53
C LYS A 62 3.82 14.25 23.43
N ASP A 63 3.00 15.25 23.73
CA ASP A 63 2.09 15.86 22.77
C ASP A 63 2.82 16.77 21.79
N TYR A 64 2.58 16.57 20.51
CA TYR A 64 3.08 17.34 19.40
C TYR A 64 1.98 17.93 18.52
N THR A 65 0.73 17.83 18.90
CA THR A 65 -0.43 18.26 18.08
C THR A 65 -0.24 19.67 17.54
N ASP A 66 0.05 20.64 18.40
CA ASP A 66 0.28 22.05 18.03
C ASP A 66 1.75 22.41 17.86
N ALA A 67 2.64 21.42 17.87
CA ALA A 67 4.07 21.69 17.74
C ALA A 67 4.45 21.90 16.27
N PRO A 68 5.10 23.02 15.91
CA PRO A 68 5.56 23.24 14.54
C PRO A 68 6.70 22.28 14.17
N ALA A 69 6.92 22.06 12.87
CA ALA A 69 7.85 21.07 12.32
C ALA A 69 9.24 21.09 12.96
N TRP A 70 9.80 22.28 13.22
CA TRP A 70 11.17 22.39 13.80
C TRP A 70 11.28 21.98 15.28
N LYS A 71 10.15 21.73 15.95
CA LYS A 71 10.10 21.21 17.34
C LYS A 71 9.84 19.70 17.39
N ARG A 72 9.49 19.08 16.25
CA ARG A 72 9.22 17.65 16.16
C ARG A 72 10.50 16.87 15.85
N PRO A 73 10.70 15.70 16.45
CA PRO A 73 11.85 14.84 16.18
C PRO A 73 11.64 14.01 14.88
N PHE A 74 10.99 14.57 13.88
CA PHE A 74 10.61 13.91 12.64
C PHE A 74 11.36 14.53 11.47
N GLY A 75 11.69 13.69 10.49
CA GLY A 75 12.29 14.13 9.23
C GLY A 75 11.34 13.79 8.08
N LEU A 76 11.12 14.73 7.17
CA LEU A 76 10.25 14.52 5.99
C LEU A 76 11.09 14.60 4.71
N VAL A 77 10.90 13.62 3.84
CA VAL A 77 11.36 13.63 2.45
C VAL A 77 10.12 13.76 1.57
N PHE A 78 10.04 14.87 0.85
CA PHE A 78 8.94 15.20 -0.07
C PHE A 78 9.05 14.39 -1.37
N GLN A 79 7.95 14.22 -2.07
CA GLN A 79 7.89 13.57 -3.36
C GLN A 79 8.77 14.28 -4.42
N ASP A 80 8.79 15.61 -4.42
CA ASP A 80 9.61 16.45 -5.30
C ASP A 80 11.05 16.65 -4.78
N LEU A 81 11.42 15.95 -3.69
CA LEU A 81 12.71 16.00 -2.98
C LEU A 81 13.06 17.36 -2.40
N ALA A 82 12.50 18.44 -2.88
CA ALA A 82 12.69 19.84 -2.46
C ALA A 82 14.18 20.20 -2.23
N LEU A 83 15.10 19.75 -3.10
CA LEU A 83 16.51 20.10 -3.04
C LEU A 83 16.71 21.56 -3.43
N PHE A 84 17.65 22.24 -2.76
CA PHE A 84 17.98 23.62 -3.06
C PHE A 84 18.85 23.69 -4.33
N PRO A 85 18.33 24.15 -5.49
CA PRO A 85 19.05 24.07 -6.77
C PRO A 85 20.28 24.98 -6.83
N HIS A 86 20.30 26.07 -6.05
CA HIS A 86 21.41 27.00 -5.97
C HIS A 86 22.56 26.52 -5.09
N LEU A 87 22.36 25.48 -4.27
CA LEU A 87 23.35 24.88 -3.37
C LEU A 87 23.90 23.58 -3.97
N ASN A 88 25.17 23.28 -3.70
CA ASN A 88 25.73 21.97 -4.03
C ASN A 88 25.25 20.88 -3.04
N VAL A 89 25.62 19.61 -3.28
CA VAL A 89 25.21 18.47 -2.43
C VAL A 89 25.67 18.65 -0.99
N PHE A 90 26.94 19.04 -0.77
CA PHE A 90 27.45 19.31 0.58
C PHE A 90 26.62 20.36 1.31
N GLU A 91 26.30 21.45 0.62
CA GLU A 91 25.53 22.55 1.19
C GLU A 91 24.07 22.20 1.47
N ASN A 92 23.45 21.39 0.60
CA ASN A 92 22.12 20.83 0.83
C ASN A 92 22.08 20.01 2.11
N ILE A 93 23.01 19.07 2.29
CA ILE A 93 23.09 18.20 3.47
C ILE A 93 23.41 19.03 4.71
N ALA A 94 24.36 19.96 4.62
CA ALA A 94 24.80 20.80 5.74
C ALA A 94 23.76 21.85 6.15
N TYR A 95 22.74 22.12 5.36
CA TYR A 95 21.84 23.28 5.53
C TYR A 95 21.24 23.36 6.93
N SER A 96 20.64 22.29 7.40
CA SER A 96 20.01 22.24 8.73
C SER A 96 21.00 22.45 9.87
N LEU A 97 22.21 21.87 9.78
CA LEU A 97 23.27 22.03 10.79
C LEU A 97 23.80 23.46 10.85
N LYS A 98 23.90 24.14 9.70
CA LYS A 98 24.26 25.55 9.64
C LYS A 98 23.22 26.44 10.35
N ARG A 99 21.94 26.15 10.18
CA ARG A 99 20.82 26.89 10.81
C ARG A 99 20.83 26.80 12.33
N ILE A 100 21.17 25.63 12.90
CA ILE A 100 21.32 25.44 14.36
C ILE A 100 22.73 25.80 14.89
N LYS A 101 23.55 26.48 14.08
CA LYS A 101 24.85 27.03 14.43
C LYS A 101 25.87 26.01 14.94
N ILE A 102 25.89 24.80 14.39
CA ILE A 102 26.91 23.79 14.67
C ILE A 102 28.27 24.24 14.13
N ASN A 103 29.36 23.87 14.82
CA ASN A 103 30.74 24.18 14.41
C ASN A 103 31.05 23.63 13.01
N LYS A 104 31.70 24.43 12.16
CA LYS A 104 32.04 24.07 10.77
C LYS A 104 32.80 22.75 10.63
N LYS A 105 33.73 22.47 11.57
CA LYS A 105 34.51 21.21 11.56
C LYS A 105 33.60 19.99 11.80
N ILE A 106 32.64 20.12 12.73
CA ILE A 106 31.67 19.07 13.04
C ILE A 106 30.70 18.90 11.87
N ILE A 107 30.26 20.00 11.24
CA ILE A 107 29.41 19.93 10.04
C ILE A 107 30.12 19.12 8.95
N LYS A 108 31.38 19.47 8.64
CA LYS A 108 32.15 18.77 7.61
C LYS A 108 32.23 17.27 7.89
N GLN A 109 32.63 16.90 9.09
CA GLN A 109 32.72 15.50 9.51
C GLN A 109 31.39 14.75 9.37
N ARG A 110 30.27 15.30 9.88
CA ARG A 110 28.95 14.66 9.80
C ARG A 110 28.45 14.52 8.37
N VAL A 111 28.70 15.51 7.50
CA VAL A 111 28.33 15.45 6.10
C VAL A 111 29.13 14.38 5.37
N GLU A 112 30.44 14.30 5.60
CA GLU A 112 31.31 13.27 5.02
C GLU A 112 30.82 11.86 5.45
N GLU A 113 30.67 11.61 6.76
CA GLU A 113 30.16 10.34 7.31
C GLU A 113 28.81 9.96 6.69
N ARG A 114 27.84 10.88 6.66
CA ARG A 114 26.52 10.61 6.11
C ARG A 114 26.54 10.37 4.60
N SER A 115 27.43 11.06 3.89
CA SER A 115 27.58 10.90 2.43
C SER A 115 28.23 9.57 2.06
N GLU A 116 29.13 9.05 2.89
CA GLU A 116 29.72 7.73 2.74
C GLU A 116 28.66 6.64 2.99
N GLU A 117 27.87 6.74 4.08
CA GLU A 117 26.78 5.80 4.40
C GLU A 117 25.74 5.70 3.29
N LEU A 118 25.50 6.80 2.56
CA LEU A 118 24.51 6.86 1.48
C LEU A 118 25.16 6.76 0.08
N GLU A 119 26.46 6.49 0.00
CA GLU A 119 27.21 6.27 -1.24
C GLU A 119 27.22 7.47 -2.20
N ILE A 120 27.17 8.70 -1.65
CA ILE A 120 27.14 9.97 -2.41
C ILE A 120 28.34 10.88 -2.12
N ALA A 121 29.39 10.39 -1.44
CA ALA A 121 30.57 11.20 -1.10
C ALA A 121 31.24 11.81 -2.32
N HIS A 122 31.24 11.10 -3.45
CA HIS A 122 31.82 11.57 -4.72
C HIS A 122 31.00 12.68 -5.40
N LEU A 123 29.78 12.97 -4.91
CA LEU A 123 28.86 13.96 -5.47
C LEU A 123 28.87 15.30 -4.71
N LEU A 124 29.59 15.42 -3.60
CA LEU A 124 29.48 16.55 -2.66
C LEU A 124 29.65 17.95 -3.29
N SER A 125 30.46 18.07 -4.37
CA SER A 125 30.67 19.32 -5.08
C SER A 125 29.68 19.60 -6.19
N ARG A 126 28.86 18.61 -6.60
CA ARG A 126 27.89 18.74 -7.70
C ARG A 126 26.64 19.50 -7.27
N LYS A 127 25.90 20.05 -8.24
CA LYS A 127 24.59 20.65 -8.03
C LYS A 127 23.48 19.63 -8.30
N PRO A 128 22.29 19.77 -7.68
CA PRO A 128 21.17 18.86 -7.85
C PRO A 128 20.79 18.56 -9.31
N ASP A 129 20.79 19.58 -10.17
CA ASP A 129 20.41 19.47 -11.60
C ASP A 129 21.33 18.56 -12.42
N SER A 130 22.53 18.26 -11.91
CA SER A 130 23.50 17.35 -12.57
C SER A 130 23.43 15.90 -12.06
N LEU A 131 22.47 15.59 -11.20
CA LEU A 131 22.31 14.29 -10.53
C LEU A 131 21.19 13.48 -11.20
N SER A 132 21.36 12.17 -11.22
CA SER A 132 20.26 11.25 -11.54
C SER A 132 19.15 11.28 -10.46
N GLY A 133 17.94 10.81 -10.76
CA GLY A 133 16.84 10.77 -9.82
C GLY A 133 17.19 9.99 -8.54
N GLY A 134 17.86 8.85 -8.65
CA GLY A 134 18.32 8.06 -7.51
C GLY A 134 19.39 8.77 -6.66
N GLU A 135 20.31 9.49 -7.30
CA GLU A 135 21.31 10.31 -6.59
C GLU A 135 20.64 11.47 -5.86
N GLN A 136 19.67 12.16 -6.49
CA GLN A 136 18.89 13.22 -5.85
C GLN A 136 18.12 12.69 -4.63
N GLN A 137 17.53 11.49 -4.73
CA GLN A 137 16.84 10.83 -3.64
C GLN A 137 17.77 10.53 -2.46
N ARG A 138 18.98 10.00 -2.72
CA ARG A 138 20.00 9.76 -1.70
C ARG A 138 20.45 11.07 -1.03
N VAL A 139 20.59 12.17 -1.77
CA VAL A 139 20.91 13.49 -1.23
C VAL A 139 19.78 14.03 -0.33
N ALA A 140 18.52 13.88 -0.72
CA ALA A 140 17.37 14.28 0.09
C ALA A 140 17.28 13.48 1.39
N LEU A 141 17.53 12.17 1.32
CA LEU A 141 17.66 11.31 2.50
C LEU A 141 18.80 11.76 3.41
N ALA A 142 19.99 12.02 2.85
CA ALA A 142 21.15 12.51 3.60
C ALA A 142 20.84 13.81 4.35
N ARG A 143 20.23 14.79 3.67
CA ARG A 143 19.81 16.08 4.21
C ARG A 143 18.83 15.93 5.37
N THR A 144 17.92 14.97 5.28
CA THR A 144 16.92 14.72 6.33
C THR A 144 17.54 13.97 7.51
N LEU A 145 18.33 12.92 7.24
CA LEU A 145 18.92 12.05 8.24
C LEU A 145 20.08 12.70 9.02
N ILE A 146 20.66 13.82 8.52
CA ILE A 146 21.76 14.52 9.20
C ILE A 146 21.37 15.06 10.58
N LEU A 147 20.08 15.29 10.81
CA LEU A 147 19.50 15.72 12.09
C LEU A 147 19.19 14.56 13.03
N LYS A 148 19.38 13.31 12.60
CA LYS A 148 19.08 12.08 13.35
C LYS A 148 17.62 12.05 13.83
N PRO A 149 16.64 12.13 12.91
CA PRO A 149 15.24 12.07 13.31
C PRO A 149 14.89 10.70 13.92
N SER A 150 13.96 10.69 14.86
CA SER A 150 13.42 9.44 15.44
C SER A 150 12.43 8.76 14.50
N VAL A 151 11.71 9.57 13.71
CA VAL A 151 10.76 9.09 12.70
C VAL A 151 11.09 9.73 11.35
N LEU A 152 11.21 8.90 10.31
CA LEU A 152 11.42 9.33 8.94
C LEU A 152 10.09 9.20 8.17
N LEU A 153 9.61 10.32 7.66
CA LEU A 153 8.40 10.41 6.85
C LEU A 153 8.81 10.47 5.38
N LEU A 154 8.28 9.57 4.55
CA LEU A 154 8.63 9.44 3.14
C LEU A 154 7.37 9.57 2.29
N ASP A 155 7.31 10.58 1.43
CA ASP A 155 6.22 10.77 0.48
C ASP A 155 6.62 10.26 -0.91
N GLU A 156 6.09 9.11 -1.31
CA GLU A 156 6.34 8.41 -2.58
C GLU A 156 7.85 8.34 -2.97
N PRO A 157 8.73 7.85 -2.09
CA PRO A 157 10.18 7.99 -2.24
C PRO A 157 10.79 7.22 -3.43
N LEU A 158 10.04 6.33 -4.07
CA LEU A 158 10.53 5.51 -5.19
C LEU A 158 9.86 5.87 -6.53
N SER A 159 8.90 6.80 -6.54
CA SER A 159 8.09 7.13 -7.72
C SER A 159 8.90 7.77 -8.86
N ALA A 160 9.93 8.55 -8.55
CA ALA A 160 10.78 9.26 -9.53
C ALA A 160 12.07 8.50 -9.90
N VAL A 161 12.18 7.22 -9.49
CA VAL A 161 13.42 6.43 -9.65
C VAL A 161 13.18 5.28 -10.62
N ASP A 162 14.14 5.06 -11.53
CA ASP A 162 14.12 3.93 -12.45
C ASP A 162 14.00 2.59 -11.72
N VAL A 163 13.26 1.64 -12.30
CA VAL A 163 12.96 0.32 -11.70
C VAL A 163 14.23 -0.41 -11.27
N SER A 164 15.31 -0.31 -12.04
CA SER A 164 16.61 -0.93 -11.71
C SER A 164 17.23 -0.38 -10.42
N LEU A 165 17.05 0.92 -10.15
CA LEU A 165 17.59 1.60 -8.97
C LEU A 165 16.64 1.54 -7.75
N GLN A 166 15.35 1.26 -7.96
CA GLN A 166 14.40 1.11 -6.84
C GLN A 166 14.81 0.01 -5.88
N HIS A 167 15.41 -1.09 -6.40
CA HIS A 167 15.86 -2.18 -5.54
C HIS A 167 16.96 -1.75 -4.56
N GLU A 168 17.92 -0.94 -5.03
CA GLU A 168 19.00 -0.40 -4.19
C GLU A 168 18.46 0.56 -3.14
N LEU A 169 17.53 1.45 -3.52
CA LEU A 169 16.89 2.37 -2.57
C LEU A 169 16.04 1.64 -1.53
N ARG A 170 15.33 0.58 -1.90
CA ARG A 170 14.61 -0.28 -0.93
C ARG A 170 15.61 -0.90 0.07
N ALA A 171 16.76 -1.40 -0.40
CA ALA A 171 17.79 -1.95 0.49
C ALA A 171 18.34 -0.88 1.42
N LEU A 172 18.61 0.32 0.94
CA LEU A 172 19.04 1.46 1.72
C LEU A 172 18.03 1.85 2.82
N LEU A 173 16.74 1.98 2.46
CA LEU A 173 15.67 2.30 3.42
C LEU A 173 15.52 1.22 4.50
N ARG A 174 15.67 -0.06 4.15
CA ARG A 174 15.71 -1.14 5.15
C ARG A 174 16.91 -1.02 6.09
N THR A 175 18.07 -0.63 5.59
CA THR A 175 19.27 -0.41 6.40
C THR A 175 19.07 0.75 7.38
N ILE A 176 18.47 1.85 6.92
CA ILE A 176 18.09 3.00 7.76
C ILE A 176 17.10 2.55 8.85
N ASN A 177 16.07 1.78 8.50
CA ASN A 177 15.10 1.29 9.48
C ASN A 177 15.76 0.36 10.52
N ARG A 178 16.63 -0.57 10.10
CA ARG A 178 17.37 -1.47 10.99
C ARG A 178 18.31 -0.72 11.96
N SER A 179 18.71 0.51 11.66
CA SER A 179 19.46 1.36 12.60
C SER A 179 18.61 1.95 13.73
N GLY A 180 17.30 1.61 13.79
CA GLY A 180 16.37 1.99 14.84
C GLY A 180 15.49 3.20 14.49
N VAL A 181 15.56 3.74 13.27
CA VAL A 181 14.68 4.83 12.80
C VAL A 181 13.33 4.24 12.40
N SER A 182 12.24 4.71 13.01
CA SER A 182 10.89 4.38 12.56
C SER A 182 10.61 5.05 11.23
N ILE A 183 9.93 4.36 10.30
CA ILE A 183 9.63 4.89 8.97
C ILE A 183 8.13 4.87 8.74
N ILE A 184 7.58 6.00 8.30
CA ILE A 184 6.25 6.08 7.70
C ILE A 184 6.44 6.35 6.22
N HIS A 185 6.12 5.38 5.39
CA HIS A 185 6.27 5.43 3.95
C HIS A 185 4.91 5.50 3.29
N VAL A 186 4.64 6.59 2.61
CA VAL A 186 3.42 6.80 1.81
C VAL A 186 3.67 6.36 0.38
N THR A 187 2.79 5.50 -0.14
CA THR A 187 2.86 5.05 -1.53
C THR A 187 1.48 4.66 -2.06
N HIS A 188 1.37 4.50 -3.37
CA HIS A 188 0.24 3.86 -4.04
C HIS A 188 0.62 2.47 -4.59
N SER A 189 1.87 2.05 -4.42
CA SER A 189 2.40 0.78 -4.92
C SER A 189 2.19 -0.36 -3.92
N PHE A 190 1.41 -1.36 -4.33
CA PHE A 190 1.24 -2.61 -3.60
C PHE A 190 2.57 -3.36 -3.39
N GLU A 191 3.41 -3.38 -4.44
CA GLU A 191 4.70 -4.06 -4.39
C GLU A 191 5.63 -3.46 -3.35
N GLU A 192 5.62 -2.13 -3.20
CA GLU A 192 6.41 -1.45 -2.16
C GLU A 192 5.90 -1.79 -0.77
N ALA A 193 4.58 -1.75 -0.57
CA ALA A 193 3.97 -2.10 0.71
C ALA A 193 4.31 -3.55 1.08
N LEU A 194 4.15 -4.51 0.16
CA LEU A 194 4.45 -5.91 0.40
C LEU A 194 5.94 -6.16 0.69
N ALA A 195 6.83 -5.44 -0.03
CA ALA A 195 8.27 -5.63 0.11
C ALA A 195 8.87 -4.99 1.36
N MET A 196 8.27 -3.92 1.88
CA MET A 196 8.90 -3.05 2.88
C MET A 196 8.17 -3.03 4.23
N ALA A 197 6.85 -3.14 4.24
CA ALA A 197 6.06 -2.92 5.43
C ALA A 197 6.11 -4.08 6.42
N GLN A 198 6.25 -3.77 7.70
CA GLN A 198 5.90 -4.66 8.81
C GLN A 198 4.38 -4.58 9.07
N ARG A 199 3.84 -3.37 9.06
CA ARG A 199 2.40 -3.11 9.07
C ARG A 199 2.04 -2.10 7.99
N VAL A 200 0.82 -2.24 7.47
CA VAL A 200 0.26 -1.37 6.45
C VAL A 200 -1.10 -0.83 6.92
N SER A 201 -1.36 0.42 6.60
CA SER A 201 -2.69 1.01 6.73
C SER A 201 -3.18 1.47 5.37
N ILE A 202 -4.42 1.13 5.08
CA ILE A 202 -5.06 1.53 3.84
C ILE A 202 -5.91 2.76 4.08
N ILE A 203 -5.64 3.82 3.32
CA ILE A 203 -6.44 5.05 3.34
C ILE A 203 -7.19 5.20 2.03
N GLU A 204 -8.48 5.46 2.13
CA GLU A 204 -9.36 5.72 0.98
C GLU A 204 -10.31 6.86 1.34
N LYS A 205 -10.41 7.87 0.45
CA LYS A 205 -11.31 9.03 0.64
C LYS A 205 -11.22 9.68 2.03
N GLY A 206 -10.01 9.85 2.53
CA GLY A 206 -9.76 10.51 3.80
C GLY A 206 -10.05 9.68 5.05
N THR A 207 -10.31 8.38 4.93
CA THR A 207 -10.55 7.47 6.07
C THR A 207 -9.62 6.26 6.02
N LEU A 208 -9.26 5.72 7.19
CA LEU A 208 -8.54 4.46 7.28
C LEU A 208 -9.54 3.30 7.16
N ILE A 209 -9.32 2.43 6.17
CA ILE A 209 -10.20 1.28 5.90
C ILE A 209 -9.73 0.05 6.66
N HIS A 210 -8.42 -0.20 6.66
CA HIS A 210 -7.84 -1.39 7.29
C HIS A 210 -6.41 -1.09 7.71
N THR A 211 -6.04 -1.54 8.92
CA THR A 211 -4.67 -1.47 9.44
C THR A 211 -4.31 -2.83 10.03
N GLY A 212 -3.15 -3.36 9.66
CA GLY A 212 -2.68 -4.67 10.13
C GLY A 212 -1.33 -5.03 9.51
N THR A 213 -0.90 -6.26 9.70
CA THR A 213 0.23 -6.83 8.95
C THR A 213 -0.10 -6.91 7.45
N THR A 214 0.90 -6.98 6.60
CA THR A 214 0.69 -7.12 5.14
C THR A 214 -0.16 -8.35 4.82
N HIS A 215 0.06 -9.46 5.53
CA HIS A 215 -0.73 -10.68 5.36
C HIS A 215 -2.21 -10.47 5.70
N GLU A 216 -2.50 -9.88 6.88
CA GLU A 216 -3.89 -9.63 7.30
C GLU A 216 -4.64 -8.73 6.34
N VAL A 217 -4.01 -7.66 5.88
CA VAL A 217 -4.67 -6.66 5.03
C VAL A 217 -4.91 -7.16 3.62
N PHE A 218 -3.96 -7.91 3.04
CA PHE A 218 -4.03 -8.32 1.64
C PHE A 218 -4.69 -9.67 1.39
N GLU A 219 -4.64 -10.59 2.36
CA GLU A 219 -5.34 -11.87 2.28
C GLU A 219 -6.83 -11.76 2.67
N ARG A 220 -7.19 -10.74 3.45
CA ARG A 220 -8.57 -10.47 3.86
C ARG A 220 -8.96 -9.02 3.55
N PRO A 221 -9.06 -8.65 2.26
CA PRO A 221 -9.33 -7.28 1.85
C PRO A 221 -10.71 -6.81 2.33
N LYS A 222 -10.76 -5.65 3.01
CA LYS A 222 -12.02 -5.03 3.48
C LYS A 222 -12.59 -4.00 2.49
N SER A 223 -12.01 -3.87 1.30
CA SER A 223 -12.54 -3.02 0.24
C SER A 223 -12.19 -3.58 -1.13
N ALA A 224 -12.98 -3.19 -2.14
CA ALA A 224 -12.69 -3.51 -3.53
C ALA A 224 -11.34 -2.94 -3.99
N PHE A 225 -10.93 -1.81 -3.43
CA PHE A 225 -9.62 -1.21 -3.70
C PHE A 225 -8.49 -2.15 -3.28
N ILE A 226 -8.55 -2.68 -2.03
CA ILE A 226 -7.52 -3.60 -1.53
C ILE A 226 -7.52 -4.90 -2.35
N ALA A 227 -8.70 -5.46 -2.62
CA ALA A 227 -8.83 -6.67 -3.41
C ALA A 227 -8.21 -6.53 -4.80
N ASN A 228 -8.49 -5.44 -5.50
CA ASN A 228 -7.93 -5.16 -6.82
C ASN A 228 -6.39 -4.98 -6.77
N LEU A 229 -5.87 -4.30 -5.76
CA LEU A 229 -4.43 -4.14 -5.57
C LEU A 229 -3.72 -5.47 -5.34
N SER A 230 -4.35 -6.38 -4.59
CA SER A 230 -3.82 -7.72 -4.30
C SER A 230 -4.04 -8.71 -5.45
N GLY A 231 -4.62 -8.26 -6.58
CA GLY A 231 -4.92 -9.14 -7.73
C GLY A 231 -6.15 -10.03 -7.55
N HIS A 232 -6.93 -9.82 -6.50
CA HIS A 232 -8.17 -10.55 -6.25
C HIS A 232 -9.31 -9.97 -7.09
N ARG A 233 -9.55 -10.51 -8.25
CA ARG A 233 -10.58 -10.01 -9.18
C ARG A 233 -11.99 -10.54 -8.88
N ASN A 234 -12.10 -11.73 -8.30
CA ASN A 234 -13.39 -12.30 -7.86
C ASN A 234 -13.67 -11.89 -6.41
N PHE A 235 -14.02 -10.62 -6.23
CA PHE A 235 -14.34 -10.02 -4.93
C PHE A 235 -15.72 -9.37 -5.02
N PHE A 236 -16.69 -9.89 -4.25
CA PHE A 236 -18.09 -9.49 -4.35
C PHE A 236 -18.63 -9.08 -2.99
N LYS A 237 -19.32 -7.93 -2.94
CA LYS A 237 -20.13 -7.56 -1.79
C LYS A 237 -21.38 -8.41 -1.76
N VAL A 238 -21.71 -9.01 -0.60
CA VAL A 238 -22.80 -9.97 -0.46
C VAL A 238 -23.64 -9.74 0.79
N LYS A 239 -24.90 -10.18 0.71
CA LYS A 239 -25.75 -10.44 1.87
C LYS A 239 -25.71 -11.94 2.17
N VAL A 240 -25.49 -12.30 3.43
CA VAL A 240 -25.34 -13.69 3.85
C VAL A 240 -26.61 -14.20 4.49
N ILE A 241 -27.09 -15.33 3.99
CA ILE A 241 -28.29 -16.01 4.45
C ILE A 241 -27.89 -17.41 4.88
N LYS A 242 -28.34 -17.82 6.06
CA LYS A 242 -28.10 -19.18 6.54
C LYS A 242 -29.06 -20.15 5.85
N GLU A 243 -28.53 -21.20 5.24
CA GLU A 243 -29.34 -22.28 4.68
C GLU A 243 -29.91 -23.15 5.82
N PRO A 244 -31.22 -23.48 5.79
CA PRO A 244 -31.81 -24.37 6.78
C PRO A 244 -31.17 -25.77 6.74
N ASN A 245 -30.81 -26.31 7.90
CA ASN A 245 -30.21 -27.63 8.06
C ASN A 245 -28.89 -27.87 7.27
N SER A 246 -28.11 -26.83 7.07
CA SER A 246 -26.82 -26.90 6.37
C SER A 246 -25.77 -26.07 7.10
N ASP A 247 -24.51 -26.51 7.07
CA ASP A 247 -23.35 -25.73 7.49
C ASP A 247 -22.93 -24.71 6.41
N LEU A 248 -23.58 -24.76 5.24
CA LEU A 248 -23.32 -23.82 4.14
C LEU A 248 -24.10 -22.52 4.36
N LEU A 249 -23.44 -21.43 4.02
CA LEU A 249 -24.04 -20.12 3.92
C LEU A 249 -24.30 -19.81 2.44
N ARG A 250 -25.40 -19.11 2.17
CA ARG A 250 -25.74 -18.57 0.88
C ARG A 250 -25.43 -17.08 0.87
N ALA A 251 -24.41 -16.68 0.15
CA ALA A 251 -24.02 -15.31 -0.04
C ALA A 251 -24.63 -14.77 -1.34
N GLU A 252 -25.58 -13.85 -1.25
CA GLU A 252 -26.24 -13.24 -2.42
C GLU A 252 -25.50 -11.97 -2.85
N THR A 253 -25.05 -11.95 -4.09
CA THR A 253 -24.45 -10.76 -4.72
C THR A 253 -25.50 -9.69 -5.01
N SER A 254 -25.10 -8.48 -5.34
CA SER A 254 -26.00 -7.39 -5.75
C SER A 254 -26.83 -7.72 -7.00
N THR A 255 -26.38 -8.66 -7.83
CA THR A 255 -27.09 -9.16 -9.02
C THR A 255 -28.05 -10.31 -8.69
N GLY A 256 -28.16 -10.73 -7.43
CA GLY A 256 -29.04 -11.82 -7.00
C GLY A 256 -28.48 -13.23 -7.23
N ASN A 257 -27.25 -13.36 -7.73
CA ASN A 257 -26.62 -14.66 -7.92
C ASN A 257 -26.09 -15.19 -6.57
N PRO A 258 -26.48 -16.42 -6.15
CA PRO A 258 -26.04 -16.99 -4.89
C PRO A 258 -24.63 -17.60 -5.02
N ILE A 259 -23.74 -17.30 -4.08
CA ILE A 259 -22.46 -17.98 -3.91
C ILE A 259 -22.52 -18.77 -2.60
N TYR A 260 -22.27 -20.07 -2.67
CA TYR A 260 -22.24 -20.94 -1.49
C TYR A 260 -20.84 -20.97 -0.88
N CYS A 261 -20.76 -20.74 0.42
CA CYS A 261 -19.50 -20.71 1.18
C CYS A 261 -19.65 -21.29 2.58
N TYR A 262 -18.54 -21.51 3.27
CA TYR A 262 -18.51 -21.74 4.70
C TYR A 262 -18.10 -20.45 5.42
N GLY A 263 -18.58 -20.27 6.65
CA GLY A 263 -18.23 -19.13 7.46
C GLY A 263 -19.03 -19.06 8.77
N GLU A 264 -18.82 -17.99 9.51
CA GLU A 264 -19.56 -17.77 10.75
C GLU A 264 -21.00 -17.33 10.44
N SER A 265 -21.95 -18.00 11.04
CA SER A 265 -23.39 -17.73 10.85
C SER A 265 -23.87 -16.38 11.45
N SER A 266 -23.00 -15.66 12.13
CA SER A 266 -23.25 -14.32 12.67
C SER A 266 -23.12 -13.22 11.62
N ILE A 267 -22.42 -13.48 10.52
CA ILE A 267 -22.18 -12.52 9.45
C ILE A 267 -23.46 -12.42 8.60
N THR A 268 -24.03 -11.23 8.51
CA THR A 268 -25.22 -10.94 7.70
C THR A 268 -24.90 -10.17 6.41
N GLU A 269 -23.84 -9.40 6.41
CA GLU A 269 -23.31 -8.68 5.24
C GLU A 269 -21.79 -8.76 5.27
N GLY A 270 -21.15 -8.77 4.10
CA GLY A 270 -19.71 -8.84 3.98
C GLY A 270 -19.25 -8.96 2.54
N PHE A 271 -18.11 -9.57 2.37
CA PHE A 271 -17.52 -9.82 1.06
C PHE A 271 -17.18 -11.29 0.90
N VAL A 272 -17.29 -11.80 -0.33
CA VAL A 272 -16.74 -13.10 -0.70
C VAL A 272 -15.58 -12.91 -1.67
N LEU A 273 -14.52 -13.69 -1.44
CA LEU A 273 -13.32 -13.72 -2.26
C LEU A 273 -13.11 -15.13 -2.79
N ILE A 274 -12.80 -15.23 -4.09
CA ILE A 274 -12.54 -16.49 -4.78
C ILE A 274 -11.25 -16.31 -5.57
N ASN A 275 -10.21 -17.08 -5.25
CA ASN A 275 -8.99 -17.05 -6.04
C ASN A 275 -9.27 -17.59 -7.44
N HIS A 276 -8.79 -16.89 -8.47
CA HIS A 276 -8.99 -17.26 -9.88
C HIS A 276 -8.45 -18.66 -10.21
N GLU A 277 -7.44 -19.15 -9.48
CA GLU A 277 -6.89 -20.49 -9.59
C GLU A 277 -7.85 -21.60 -9.10
N ASN A 278 -8.81 -21.25 -8.26
CA ASN A 278 -9.79 -22.19 -7.70
C ASN A 278 -11.02 -22.37 -8.62
N ILE A 279 -11.11 -21.62 -9.71
CA ILE A 279 -12.19 -21.71 -10.68
C ILE A 279 -11.80 -22.71 -11.75
N VAL A 280 -12.52 -23.83 -11.80
CA VAL A 280 -12.38 -24.87 -12.81
C VAL A 280 -13.33 -24.57 -13.96
N LEU A 281 -12.84 -24.61 -15.19
CA LEU A 281 -13.62 -24.41 -16.39
C LEU A 281 -13.95 -25.75 -17.07
N SER A 282 -15.17 -25.89 -17.59
CA SER A 282 -15.64 -27.10 -18.30
C SER A 282 -16.54 -26.74 -19.46
N MET A 283 -16.42 -27.43 -20.59
CA MET A 283 -17.29 -27.24 -21.75
C MET A 283 -18.73 -27.78 -21.48
N ASP A 284 -18.80 -28.90 -20.78
CA ASP A 284 -20.08 -29.53 -20.41
C ASP A 284 -20.37 -29.27 -18.93
N LYS A 285 -21.67 -29.41 -18.56
CA LYS A 285 -22.07 -29.34 -17.16
C LYS A 285 -21.30 -30.41 -16.36
N PRO A 286 -20.43 -30.04 -15.48
CA PRO A 286 -19.56 -31.01 -14.80
C PRO A 286 -20.37 -31.80 -13.76
N ASP A 287 -20.12 -33.10 -13.72
CA ASP A 287 -20.57 -33.98 -12.63
C ASP A 287 -19.54 -33.95 -11.50
N LEU A 288 -19.44 -32.80 -10.84
CA LEU A 288 -18.49 -32.53 -9.78
C LEU A 288 -19.19 -32.27 -8.44
N SER A 289 -18.50 -32.50 -7.35
CA SER A 289 -18.94 -32.14 -5.98
C SER A 289 -18.93 -30.65 -5.69
N THR A 290 -18.81 -29.81 -6.73
CA THR A 290 -18.83 -28.34 -6.62
C THR A 290 -20.25 -27.85 -6.40
N ARG A 291 -20.44 -26.98 -5.40
CA ARG A 291 -21.74 -26.38 -5.11
C ARG A 291 -22.00 -25.13 -5.96
N ASN A 292 -20.93 -24.44 -6.35
CA ASN A 292 -20.99 -23.25 -7.19
C ASN A 292 -20.71 -23.64 -8.64
N ASN A 293 -21.74 -23.62 -9.48
CA ASN A 293 -21.66 -23.97 -10.90
C ASN A 293 -22.41 -22.92 -11.70
N TYR A 294 -21.69 -22.15 -12.50
CA TYR A 294 -22.24 -21.06 -13.30
C TYR A 294 -22.00 -21.31 -14.77
N HIS A 295 -23.06 -21.22 -15.57
CA HIS A 295 -22.93 -21.25 -17.02
C HIS A 295 -22.88 -19.85 -17.57
N GLY A 296 -21.82 -19.52 -18.30
CA GLY A 296 -21.59 -18.18 -18.82
C GLY A 296 -20.95 -18.16 -20.20
N ILE A 297 -20.60 -16.95 -20.62
CA ILE A 297 -19.97 -16.69 -21.92
C ILE A 297 -18.62 -16.01 -21.63
N ILE A 298 -17.57 -16.43 -22.33
CA ILE A 298 -16.27 -15.77 -22.28
C ILE A 298 -16.39 -14.40 -22.93
N THR A 299 -16.21 -13.34 -22.15
CA THR A 299 -16.28 -11.96 -22.62
C THR A 299 -14.90 -11.40 -22.95
N ASP A 300 -13.84 -11.94 -22.33
CA ASP A 300 -12.47 -11.55 -22.61
C ASP A 300 -11.51 -12.71 -22.33
N LEU A 301 -10.42 -12.77 -23.12
CA LEU A 301 -9.37 -13.78 -22.99
C LEU A 301 -8.04 -13.15 -23.42
N HIS A 302 -7.11 -12.99 -22.48
CA HIS A 302 -5.83 -12.39 -22.78
C HIS A 302 -4.67 -13.13 -22.10
N PRO A 303 -3.47 -13.11 -22.70
CA PRO A 303 -2.29 -13.76 -22.14
C PRO A 303 -1.85 -13.05 -20.84
N CYS A 304 -1.44 -13.84 -19.86
CA CYS A 304 -0.82 -13.38 -18.64
C CYS A 304 0.50 -14.15 -18.38
N ARG A 305 1.19 -13.83 -17.29
CA ARG A 305 2.50 -14.42 -16.97
C ARG A 305 2.52 -15.95 -16.94
N TYR A 306 1.44 -16.58 -16.51
CA TYR A 306 1.34 -18.04 -16.31
C TYR A 306 0.22 -18.68 -17.14
N GLY A 307 -0.10 -18.13 -18.31
CA GLY A 307 -1.11 -18.67 -19.21
C GLY A 307 -2.05 -17.60 -19.74
N PHE A 308 -3.34 -17.79 -19.54
CA PHE A 308 -4.40 -16.87 -19.97
C PHE A 308 -5.33 -16.54 -18.81
N GLU A 309 -5.66 -15.28 -18.67
CA GLU A 309 -6.75 -14.81 -17.85
C GLU A 309 -8.03 -14.76 -18.67
N ILE A 310 -9.10 -15.33 -18.14
CA ILE A 310 -10.38 -15.47 -18.80
C ILE A 310 -11.46 -14.79 -17.97
N THR A 311 -12.18 -13.87 -18.60
CA THR A 311 -13.34 -13.21 -18.01
C THR A 311 -14.61 -13.84 -18.52
N ILE A 312 -15.50 -14.24 -17.62
CA ILE A 312 -16.74 -14.95 -17.92
C ILE A 312 -17.91 -14.15 -17.37
N ASP A 313 -18.87 -13.83 -18.21
CA ASP A 313 -20.16 -13.32 -17.78
C ASP A 313 -21.14 -14.48 -17.57
N ALA A 314 -21.48 -14.71 -16.33
CA ALA A 314 -22.42 -15.76 -15.89
C ALA A 314 -23.55 -15.17 -15.01
N GLY A 315 -23.93 -13.90 -15.29
CA GLY A 315 -24.79 -13.10 -14.44
C GLY A 315 -24.03 -12.44 -13.29
N ILE A 316 -22.83 -12.94 -12.98
CA ILE A 316 -21.73 -12.29 -12.25
C ILE A 316 -20.49 -12.40 -13.12
N GLN A 317 -19.60 -11.42 -13.02
CA GLN A 317 -18.34 -11.46 -13.74
C GLN A 317 -17.33 -12.30 -12.95
N LEU A 318 -16.93 -13.44 -13.52
CA LEU A 318 -15.94 -14.34 -12.94
C LEU A 318 -14.63 -14.28 -13.74
N HIS A 319 -13.51 -14.30 -13.03
CA HIS A 319 -12.17 -14.31 -13.60
C HIS A 319 -11.51 -15.64 -13.25
N ALA A 320 -11.07 -16.39 -14.25
CA ALA A 320 -10.35 -17.65 -14.10
C ALA A 320 -9.00 -17.59 -14.81
N GLN A 321 -8.07 -18.45 -14.41
CA GLN A 321 -6.77 -18.58 -15.08
C GLN A 321 -6.60 -20.00 -15.61
N LEU A 322 -6.17 -20.12 -16.87
CA LEU A 322 -5.84 -21.38 -17.51
C LEU A 322 -4.46 -21.35 -18.14
N THR A 323 -3.86 -22.53 -18.29
CA THR A 323 -2.64 -22.66 -19.09
C THR A 323 -2.93 -22.46 -20.58
N GLY A 324 -1.92 -22.01 -21.36
CA GLY A 324 -2.08 -21.87 -22.81
C GLY A 324 -2.43 -23.19 -23.50
N GLU A 325 -1.92 -24.32 -22.98
CA GLU A 325 -2.27 -25.67 -23.47
C GLU A 325 -3.77 -25.95 -23.30
N SER A 326 -4.33 -25.65 -22.14
CA SER A 326 -5.77 -25.84 -21.88
C SER A 326 -6.64 -24.97 -22.81
N VAL A 327 -6.25 -23.71 -23.04
CA VAL A 327 -6.98 -22.81 -23.94
C VAL A 327 -7.00 -23.36 -25.37
N GLN A 328 -5.86 -23.88 -25.86
CA GLN A 328 -5.77 -24.50 -27.20
C GLN A 328 -6.54 -25.81 -27.26
N GLN A 329 -6.42 -26.68 -26.26
CA GLN A 329 -7.07 -27.99 -26.23
C GLN A 329 -8.60 -27.85 -26.24
N PHE A 330 -9.15 -26.89 -25.53
CA PHE A 330 -10.59 -26.64 -25.49
C PHE A 330 -11.07 -25.68 -26.59
N GLY A 331 -10.18 -25.11 -27.40
CA GLY A 331 -10.52 -24.16 -28.44
C GLY A 331 -11.26 -22.93 -27.92
N LEU A 332 -10.84 -22.41 -26.77
CA LEU A 332 -11.52 -21.30 -26.11
C LEU A 332 -11.24 -19.99 -26.84
N GLU A 333 -12.29 -19.26 -27.11
CA GLU A 333 -12.27 -17.93 -27.71
C GLU A 333 -13.34 -17.02 -27.08
N GLN A 334 -13.26 -15.74 -27.34
CA GLN A 334 -14.31 -14.80 -26.95
C GLN A 334 -15.64 -15.21 -27.58
N GLY A 335 -16.70 -15.28 -26.77
CA GLY A 335 -18.02 -15.78 -27.18
C GLY A 335 -18.26 -17.26 -26.88
N SER A 336 -17.25 -18.05 -26.52
CA SER A 336 -17.43 -19.45 -26.13
C SER A 336 -18.26 -19.55 -24.86
N LYS A 337 -19.22 -20.52 -24.89
CA LYS A 337 -20.04 -20.89 -23.73
C LYS A 337 -19.26 -21.85 -22.84
N ILE A 338 -19.23 -21.62 -21.52
CA ILE A 338 -18.44 -22.41 -20.61
C ILE A 338 -19.09 -22.48 -19.21
N TRP A 339 -18.80 -23.54 -18.50
CA TRP A 339 -19.13 -23.68 -17.08
C TRP A 339 -17.94 -23.24 -16.23
N ALA A 340 -18.17 -22.33 -15.26
CA ALA A 340 -17.22 -21.94 -14.23
C ALA A 340 -17.67 -22.55 -12.90
N CYS A 341 -16.82 -23.39 -12.31
CA CYS A 341 -17.16 -24.20 -11.17
C CYS A 341 -16.13 -24.06 -10.06
N PHE A 342 -16.57 -23.94 -8.82
CA PHE A 342 -15.69 -23.91 -7.66
C PHE A 342 -16.36 -24.47 -6.40
N LYS A 343 -15.55 -24.97 -5.47
CA LYS A 343 -16.04 -25.52 -4.20
C LYS A 343 -16.44 -24.41 -3.24
N ALA A 344 -17.45 -24.67 -2.41
CA ALA A 344 -17.82 -23.77 -1.31
C ALA A 344 -16.66 -23.54 -0.32
N SER A 345 -15.79 -24.54 -0.14
CA SER A 345 -14.58 -24.44 0.70
C SER A 345 -13.47 -23.56 0.10
N SER A 346 -13.54 -23.23 -1.19
CA SER A 346 -12.59 -22.32 -1.85
C SER A 346 -13.05 -20.86 -1.83
N VAL A 347 -14.18 -20.59 -1.21
CA VAL A 347 -14.74 -19.23 -1.04
C VAL A 347 -14.40 -18.75 0.34
N THR A 348 -13.70 -17.62 0.43
CA THR A 348 -13.42 -16.95 1.71
C THR A 348 -14.49 -15.91 1.97
N LEU A 349 -15.20 -16.02 3.09
CA LEU A 349 -16.13 -15.01 3.57
C LEU A 349 -15.38 -14.04 4.49
N ILE A 350 -15.56 -12.74 4.24
CA ILE A 350 -14.90 -11.64 4.94
C ILE A 350 -16.00 -10.70 5.45
N ASP A 351 -15.94 -10.35 6.72
CA ASP A 351 -16.80 -9.41 7.43
C ASP A 351 -16.39 -7.93 7.26
#